data_302b0a064844706fa47252ec8a1e4d4c
#
_entry.id   302b0a064844706fa47252ec8a1e4d4c
#
_cell.length_a   1.000
_cell.length_b   1.000
_cell.length_c   1.000
_cell.angle_alpha   90.00
_cell.angle_beta   90.00
_cell.angle_gamma   90.00
#
_symmetry.space_group_name_H-M   'P 1'
#
loop_
_entity.id
_entity.type
_entity.pdbx_description
1 polymer ?
#
loop_
_entity_poly.entity_id
_entity_poly.type
_entity_poly.pdbx_seq_one_letter_code
_entity_poly.pdbx_strand_id
1 'polypeptide(L)'
;MAARAVTTFYQRREILHRKKANQTLCQIATEMGLKEDCVRKWWRIGRDEGDRGLQRSLGRPAKGMLSTFHPRVRELLTQWRLEGRRWGAGKAHFELSLDSVLKKQRLPSERQIQRYWATLAPPRRPSVEPGPNLYPPGLLPQAAHERWQLDSKERFTIPGIGLVSTLNIRDEESRLTVASQTFAIARRDEPRSVSCERIQAVCRQTFAHWGLPDRIRTDRGPVFFDNKNDDPFPRRITLWWVGLGIQHELIERGKPHQNGTVERWHQTWYNHTVTGQGFADLGEVQSTSDHTLEALNTALPSRAKGCGGQPPSQAHPEALIPRRPYRPEHELALFDIRRVYDFLAQGRWTRQTSQQGQISLGGYPYYIGTAYRHQMVQVIFDPDETQFVVRTLDRTEIKRLDPKGLSVRDITGIDPERYMLPSGQYVLPLPAFAVL
;
A
#
# COMPACT_ATOMS: atom_id res chain seq x y z
N MET A 1 -22.17 3.92 -26.58
CA MET A 1 -22.50 5.24 -26.00
C MET A 1 -22.78 6.22 -27.13
N ALA A 2 -24.03 6.68 -27.27
CA ALA A 2 -24.39 7.63 -28.33
C ALA A 2 -23.65 8.97 -28.12
N ALA A 3 -23.04 9.48 -29.20
CA ALA A 3 -22.36 10.77 -29.19
C ALA A 3 -23.33 11.85 -28.72
N ARG A 4 -22.90 12.65 -27.72
CA ARG A 4 -23.69 13.82 -27.26
C ARG A 4 -23.87 14.76 -28.44
N ALA A 5 -25.11 14.91 -28.91
CA ALA A 5 -25.44 15.85 -29.96
C ALA A 5 -25.03 17.26 -29.52
N VAL A 6 -24.07 17.84 -30.25
CA VAL A 6 -23.58 19.20 -30.00
C VAL A 6 -24.58 20.14 -30.68
N THR A 7 -25.23 21.02 -29.90
CA THR A 7 -26.14 22.04 -30.47
C THR A 7 -25.39 22.99 -31.40
N THR A 8 -25.96 23.22 -32.60
CA THR A 8 -25.43 24.16 -33.57
C THR A 8 -25.73 25.62 -33.14
N PHE A 9 -25.06 26.60 -33.74
CA PHE A 9 -25.36 28.02 -33.51
C PHE A 9 -26.83 28.36 -33.82
N TYR A 10 -27.38 27.84 -34.90
CA TYR A 10 -28.77 28.04 -35.28
C TYR A 10 -29.76 27.48 -34.23
N GLN A 11 -29.50 26.28 -33.75
CA GLN A 11 -30.32 25.71 -32.67
C GLN A 11 -30.28 26.57 -31.39
N ARG A 12 -29.12 27.11 -31.02
CA ARG A 12 -28.96 27.97 -29.85
C ARG A 12 -29.69 29.29 -30.04
N ARG A 13 -29.66 29.85 -31.22
CA ARG A 13 -30.42 31.09 -31.57
C ARG A 13 -31.92 30.84 -31.57
N GLU A 14 -32.36 29.69 -32.05
CA GLU A 14 -33.74 29.24 -32.00
C GLU A 14 -34.26 29.11 -30.57
N ILE A 15 -33.47 28.61 -29.63
CA ILE A 15 -33.82 28.58 -28.19
C ILE A 15 -34.12 29.99 -27.68
N LEU A 16 -33.30 30.98 -28.03
CA LEU A 16 -33.53 32.37 -27.64
C LEU A 16 -34.82 32.92 -28.24
N HIS A 17 -35.04 32.68 -29.52
CA HIS A 17 -36.21 33.16 -30.23
C HIS A 17 -37.51 32.63 -29.60
N ARG A 18 -37.58 31.28 -29.40
CA ARG A 18 -38.73 30.63 -28.78
C ARG A 18 -38.98 31.08 -27.34
N LYS A 19 -37.90 31.28 -26.57
CA LYS A 19 -38.03 31.76 -25.20
C LYS A 19 -38.52 33.19 -25.15
N LYS A 20 -38.12 34.08 -26.09
CA LYS A 20 -38.66 35.42 -26.26
C LYS A 20 -40.14 35.43 -26.70
N ALA A 21 -40.57 34.36 -27.38
CA ALA A 21 -41.98 34.11 -27.72
C ALA A 21 -42.76 33.45 -26.57
N ASN A 22 -42.27 33.52 -25.33
CA ASN A 22 -42.90 33.06 -24.10
C ASN A 22 -43.09 31.53 -23.97
N GLN A 23 -42.41 30.70 -24.81
CA GLN A 23 -42.40 29.24 -24.59
C GLN A 23 -41.66 28.89 -23.31
N THR A 24 -42.11 27.83 -22.63
CA THR A 24 -41.37 27.28 -21.45
C THR A 24 -40.13 26.54 -21.87
N LEU A 25 -39.10 26.44 -20.99
CA LEU A 25 -37.89 25.71 -21.27
C LEU A 25 -38.17 24.21 -21.57
N CYS A 26 -39.15 23.66 -20.88
CA CYS A 26 -39.56 22.26 -21.07
C CYS A 26 -40.19 22.04 -22.48
N GLN A 27 -41.10 22.95 -22.92
CA GLN A 27 -41.67 22.87 -24.28
C GLN A 27 -40.60 22.98 -25.36
N ILE A 28 -39.68 23.93 -25.23
CA ILE A 28 -38.57 24.12 -26.16
C ILE A 28 -37.67 22.84 -26.20
N ALA A 29 -37.39 22.27 -25.04
CA ALA A 29 -36.62 21.05 -24.95
C ALA A 29 -37.26 19.85 -25.66
N THR A 30 -38.56 19.65 -25.43
CA THR A 30 -39.35 18.58 -26.04
C THR A 30 -39.46 18.76 -27.56
N GLU A 31 -39.81 19.94 -28.04
CA GLU A 31 -39.96 20.24 -29.46
C GLU A 31 -38.66 20.21 -30.26
N MET A 32 -37.54 20.53 -29.64
CA MET A 32 -36.25 20.53 -30.27
C MET A 32 -35.46 19.20 -30.04
N GLY A 33 -36.01 18.23 -29.30
CA GLY A 33 -35.34 16.96 -28.98
C GLY A 33 -34.08 17.16 -28.12
N LEU A 34 -34.05 18.20 -27.28
CA LEU A 34 -32.92 18.54 -26.42
C LEU A 34 -33.24 18.28 -24.96
N LYS A 35 -32.19 18.13 -24.12
CA LYS A 35 -32.37 18.11 -22.66
C LYS A 35 -32.67 19.51 -22.14
N GLU A 36 -33.60 19.65 -21.19
CA GLU A 36 -33.99 20.93 -20.61
C GLU A 36 -32.78 21.71 -20.05
N ASP A 37 -31.85 21.05 -19.40
CA ASP A 37 -30.60 21.68 -18.92
C ASP A 37 -29.74 22.27 -20.05
N CYS A 38 -29.79 21.67 -21.25
CA CYS A 38 -29.10 22.20 -22.42
C CYS A 38 -29.79 23.49 -22.89
N VAL A 39 -31.12 23.50 -22.92
CA VAL A 39 -31.94 24.65 -23.31
C VAL A 39 -31.77 25.79 -22.30
N ARG A 40 -31.85 25.51 -20.99
CA ARG A 40 -31.63 26.44 -19.91
C ARG A 40 -30.26 27.10 -19.96
N LYS A 41 -29.24 26.32 -20.24
CA LYS A 41 -27.86 26.79 -20.39
C LYS A 41 -27.72 27.79 -21.52
N TRP A 42 -28.20 27.43 -22.73
CA TRP A 42 -28.06 28.27 -23.91
C TRP A 42 -28.98 29.53 -23.83
N TRP A 43 -30.14 29.44 -23.20
CA TRP A 43 -30.94 30.57 -22.86
C TRP A 43 -30.20 31.56 -21.97
N ARG A 44 -29.57 31.11 -20.88
CA ARG A 44 -28.80 31.96 -19.98
C ARG A 44 -27.67 32.68 -20.71
N ILE A 45 -26.84 31.90 -21.45
CA ILE A 45 -25.72 32.44 -22.22
C ILE A 45 -26.20 33.47 -23.25
N GLY A 46 -27.24 33.17 -24.00
CA GLY A 46 -27.75 34.08 -25.01
C GLY A 46 -28.42 35.34 -24.42
N ARG A 47 -29.07 35.24 -23.25
CA ARG A 47 -29.61 36.38 -22.54
C ARG A 47 -28.51 37.32 -22.04
N ASP A 48 -27.43 36.76 -21.45
CA ASP A 48 -26.39 37.50 -20.77
C ASP A 48 -25.31 38.05 -21.75
N GLU A 49 -25.04 37.34 -22.85
CA GLU A 49 -23.93 37.62 -23.76
C GLU A 49 -24.37 37.80 -25.23
N GLY A 50 -25.64 37.67 -25.51
CA GLY A 50 -26.20 37.83 -26.87
C GLY A 50 -25.64 36.78 -27.87
N ASP A 51 -25.66 37.12 -29.16
CA ASP A 51 -25.19 36.25 -30.25
C ASP A 51 -23.72 35.89 -30.12
N ARG A 52 -22.91 36.74 -29.49
CA ARG A 52 -21.49 36.46 -29.24
C ARG A 52 -21.30 35.27 -28.30
N GLY A 53 -22.12 35.14 -27.27
CA GLY A 53 -22.12 33.99 -26.36
C GLY A 53 -22.56 32.71 -27.05
N LEU A 54 -23.53 32.79 -27.98
CA LEU A 54 -24.05 31.64 -28.73
C LEU A 54 -23.07 31.09 -29.77
N GLN A 55 -22.13 31.90 -30.26
CA GLN A 55 -21.08 31.46 -31.18
C GLN A 55 -19.98 30.68 -30.51
N ARG A 56 -19.93 30.69 -29.16
CA ARG A 56 -18.90 29.95 -28.42
C ARG A 56 -18.91 28.47 -28.78
N SER A 57 -17.74 27.97 -29.16
CA SER A 57 -17.49 26.54 -29.16
C SER A 57 -17.31 26.06 -27.73
N LEU A 58 -18.34 25.41 -27.18
CA LEU A 58 -18.22 24.74 -25.90
C LEU A 58 -17.59 23.37 -26.12
N GLY A 59 -16.31 23.26 -25.90
CA GLY A 59 -15.58 22.01 -26.09
C GLY A 59 -14.10 22.21 -25.89
N ARG A 60 -13.36 21.17 -26.21
CA ARG A 60 -11.89 21.18 -26.20
C ARG A 60 -11.42 22.25 -27.21
N PRO A 61 -10.48 23.15 -26.83
CA PRO A 61 -9.94 24.13 -27.75
C PRO A 61 -9.43 23.47 -29.03
N ALA A 62 -9.76 24.04 -30.20
CA ALA A 62 -9.38 23.47 -31.50
C ALA A 62 -7.85 23.31 -31.66
N LYS A 63 -7.06 24.14 -30.97
CA LYS A 63 -5.59 24.12 -30.97
C LYS A 63 -4.96 23.14 -29.96
N GLY A 64 -5.73 22.28 -29.32
CA GLY A 64 -5.24 21.26 -28.38
C GLY A 64 -5.20 21.69 -26.92
N MET A 65 -4.66 20.80 -26.07
CA MET A 65 -4.58 21.04 -24.62
C MET A 65 -3.60 22.19 -24.33
N LEU A 66 -3.92 22.98 -23.31
CA LEU A 66 -3.17 24.16 -22.84
C LEU A 66 -3.04 25.30 -23.84
N SER A 67 -3.75 25.28 -24.98
CA SER A 67 -3.70 26.35 -26.00
C SER A 67 -4.30 27.69 -25.54
N THR A 68 -5.01 27.71 -24.42
CA THR A 68 -5.57 28.94 -23.80
C THR A 68 -4.61 29.62 -22.83
N PHE A 69 -3.46 29.01 -22.59
CA PHE A 69 -2.39 29.56 -21.74
C PHE A 69 -1.27 30.11 -22.62
N HIS A 70 -0.37 30.87 -22.00
CA HIS A 70 0.79 31.40 -22.69
C HIS A 70 1.62 30.25 -23.35
N PRO A 71 2.11 30.39 -24.60
CA PRO A 71 2.80 29.32 -25.33
C PRO A 71 3.95 28.68 -24.54
N ARG A 72 4.70 29.49 -23.79
CA ARG A 72 5.82 29.06 -22.95
C ARG A 72 5.43 28.02 -21.90
N VAL A 73 4.18 28.00 -21.43
CA VAL A 73 3.68 26.97 -20.50
C VAL A 73 3.80 25.57 -21.13
N ARG A 74 3.36 25.44 -22.39
CA ARG A 74 3.38 24.17 -23.10
C ARG A 74 4.80 23.78 -23.48
N GLU A 75 5.62 24.77 -23.86
CA GLU A 75 7.03 24.57 -24.16
C GLU A 75 7.79 24.00 -22.95
N LEU A 76 7.74 24.65 -21.79
CA LEU A 76 8.41 24.21 -20.57
C LEU A 76 7.92 22.84 -20.08
N LEU A 77 6.60 22.62 -20.06
CA LEU A 77 6.04 21.33 -19.65
C LEU A 77 6.48 20.19 -20.58
N THR A 78 6.58 20.46 -21.88
CA THR A 78 7.07 19.48 -22.87
C THR A 78 8.55 19.21 -22.67
N GLN A 79 9.34 20.27 -22.56
CA GLN A 79 10.78 20.19 -22.33
C GLN A 79 11.10 19.37 -21.09
N TRP A 80 10.50 19.70 -19.93
CA TRP A 80 10.75 18.98 -18.68
C TRP A 80 10.38 17.50 -18.76
N ARG A 81 9.35 17.16 -19.53
CA ARG A 81 8.96 15.78 -19.75
C ARG A 81 9.92 15.02 -20.64
N LEU A 82 10.43 15.66 -21.68
CA LEU A 82 11.44 15.10 -22.60
C LEU A 82 12.81 14.94 -21.91
N GLU A 83 13.17 15.88 -21.03
CA GLU A 83 14.37 15.78 -20.18
C GLU A 83 14.27 14.64 -19.13
N GLY A 84 13.16 13.95 -19.04
CA GLY A 84 12.96 12.86 -18.09
C GLY A 84 12.78 13.30 -16.65
N ARG A 85 12.48 14.58 -16.40
CA ARG A 85 12.22 15.08 -15.03
C ARG A 85 11.02 14.34 -14.43
N ARG A 86 11.24 13.69 -13.28
CA ARG A 86 10.19 12.94 -12.55
C ARG A 86 9.34 13.85 -11.66
N TRP A 87 9.06 15.06 -12.09
CA TRP A 87 8.25 16.00 -11.31
C TRP A 87 6.77 15.63 -11.36
N GLY A 88 6.10 15.75 -10.21
CA GLY A 88 4.64 15.75 -10.16
C GLY A 88 4.09 17.09 -10.69
N ALA A 89 2.79 17.12 -11.00
CA ALA A 89 2.14 18.33 -11.54
C ALA A 89 2.22 19.53 -10.58
N GLY A 90 2.19 19.30 -9.26
CA GLY A 90 2.35 20.36 -8.26
C GLY A 90 3.72 21.04 -8.34
N LYS A 91 4.80 20.26 -8.44
CA LYS A 91 6.15 20.82 -8.63
C LYS A 91 6.26 21.60 -9.94
N ALA A 92 5.72 21.06 -11.05
CA ALA A 92 5.71 21.76 -12.33
C ALA A 92 4.90 23.05 -12.28
N HIS A 93 3.75 23.06 -11.63
CA HIS A 93 2.94 24.28 -11.44
C HIS A 93 3.72 25.34 -10.66
N PHE A 94 4.40 24.95 -9.59
CA PHE A 94 5.26 25.83 -8.80
C PHE A 94 6.39 26.42 -9.66
N GLU A 95 7.10 25.61 -10.43
CA GLU A 95 8.19 26.08 -11.32
C GLU A 95 7.67 27.03 -12.41
N LEU A 96 6.48 26.77 -12.99
CA LEU A 96 5.83 27.72 -13.91
C LEU A 96 5.55 29.07 -13.24
N SER A 97 5.22 29.09 -11.96
CA SER A 97 4.97 30.35 -11.23
C SER A 97 6.22 31.17 -10.97
N LEU A 98 7.38 30.56 -10.98
CA LEU A 98 8.68 31.21 -10.81
C LEU A 98 9.26 31.74 -12.13
N ASP A 99 8.76 31.28 -13.30
CA ASP A 99 9.25 31.74 -14.61
C ASP A 99 8.95 33.24 -14.80
N SER A 100 9.96 33.99 -15.17
CA SER A 100 9.89 35.45 -15.28
C SER A 100 8.84 35.94 -16.28
N VAL A 101 8.60 35.19 -17.36
CA VAL A 101 7.60 35.49 -18.39
C VAL A 101 6.19 35.15 -17.92
N LEU A 102 6.06 34.08 -17.10
CA LEU A 102 4.76 33.55 -16.66
C LEU A 102 4.27 34.14 -15.35
N LYS A 103 5.09 34.89 -14.60
CA LYS A 103 4.79 35.40 -13.24
C LYS A 103 3.48 36.18 -13.12
N LYS A 104 3.03 36.83 -14.22
CA LYS A 104 1.77 37.57 -14.28
C LYS A 104 0.72 36.91 -15.18
N GLN A 105 0.97 35.71 -15.66
CA GLN A 105 0.11 34.99 -16.58
C GLN A 105 -0.76 33.99 -15.86
N ARG A 106 -1.92 33.68 -16.43
CA ARG A 106 -2.75 32.59 -15.95
C ARG A 106 -2.04 31.25 -16.18
N LEU A 107 -1.89 30.47 -15.12
CA LEU A 107 -1.27 29.13 -15.17
C LEU A 107 -2.33 28.01 -15.19
N PRO A 108 -2.02 26.85 -15.79
CA PRO A 108 -2.88 25.69 -15.78
C PRO A 108 -2.93 25.06 -14.36
N SER A 109 -4.07 24.51 -13.98
CA SER A 109 -4.18 23.73 -12.75
C SER A 109 -3.34 22.45 -12.84
N GLU A 110 -2.96 21.89 -11.69
CA GLU A 110 -2.22 20.61 -11.63
C GLU A 110 -2.92 19.50 -12.43
N ARG A 111 -4.26 19.42 -12.36
CA ARG A 111 -5.04 18.44 -13.13
C ARG A 111 -4.92 18.66 -14.65
N GLN A 112 -4.80 19.91 -15.10
CA GLN A 112 -4.57 20.21 -16.53
C GLN A 112 -3.16 19.83 -16.96
N ILE A 113 -2.17 20.05 -16.10
CA ILE A 113 -0.79 19.62 -16.34
C ILE A 113 -0.71 18.08 -16.43
N GLN A 114 -1.32 17.36 -15.47
CA GLN A 114 -1.38 15.89 -15.49
C GLN A 114 -1.99 15.35 -16.80
N ARG A 115 -3.14 15.92 -17.20
CA ARG A 115 -3.80 15.55 -18.46
C ARG A 115 -2.94 15.82 -19.69
N TYR A 116 -2.24 16.96 -19.70
CA TYR A 116 -1.33 17.29 -20.79
C TYR A 116 -0.17 16.31 -20.86
N TRP A 117 0.47 16.02 -19.72
CA TRP A 117 1.55 15.05 -19.68
C TRP A 117 1.14 13.62 -20.02
N ALA A 118 -0.11 13.25 -19.76
CA ALA A 118 -0.65 11.97 -20.22
C ALA A 118 -0.78 11.85 -21.75
N THR A 119 -0.77 12.99 -22.48
CA THR A 119 -0.77 12.99 -23.95
C THR A 119 0.63 13.01 -24.55
N LEU A 120 1.64 13.41 -23.78
CA LEU A 120 3.03 13.28 -24.19
C LEU A 120 3.41 11.83 -23.94
N ALA A 121 3.88 11.12 -24.97
CA ALA A 121 4.40 9.77 -24.78
C ALA A 121 5.43 9.82 -23.65
N PRO A 122 5.29 9.05 -22.57
CA PRO A 122 6.37 8.91 -21.61
C PRO A 122 7.59 8.39 -22.39
N PRO A 123 8.83 8.79 -22.02
CA PRO A 123 10.00 8.12 -22.55
C PRO A 123 9.76 6.62 -22.38
N ARG A 124 9.81 5.87 -23.45
CA ARG A 124 9.61 4.42 -23.44
C ARG A 124 10.62 3.87 -22.43
N ARG A 125 10.15 3.55 -21.22
CA ARG A 125 10.87 2.58 -20.40
C ARG A 125 10.95 1.33 -21.24
N PRO A 126 12.09 0.66 -21.32
CA PRO A 126 12.12 -0.65 -21.94
C PRO A 126 11.00 -1.46 -21.30
N SER A 127 10.21 -2.13 -22.09
CA SER A 127 9.10 -2.96 -21.62
C SER A 127 9.71 -4.13 -20.85
N VAL A 128 9.69 -4.00 -19.55
CA VAL A 128 10.14 -5.06 -18.64
C VAL A 128 8.90 -5.83 -18.26
N GLU A 129 8.92 -7.12 -18.51
CA GLU A 129 7.88 -8.00 -17.99
C GLU A 129 7.88 -7.89 -16.46
N PRO A 130 6.73 -7.65 -15.84
CA PRO A 130 6.65 -7.61 -14.39
C PRO A 130 7.12 -8.94 -13.80
N GLY A 131 7.81 -8.88 -12.68
CA GLY A 131 8.16 -10.06 -11.92
C GLY A 131 6.91 -10.83 -11.45
N PRO A 132 7.03 -12.12 -11.12
CA PRO A 132 5.92 -12.89 -10.60
C PRO A 132 5.39 -12.29 -9.30
N ASN A 133 4.09 -12.45 -9.04
CA ASN A 133 3.52 -12.02 -7.77
C ASN A 133 3.92 -13.02 -6.66
N LEU A 134 4.83 -12.61 -5.80
CA LEU A 134 5.28 -13.41 -4.65
C LEU A 134 4.25 -13.45 -3.50
N TYR A 135 3.16 -12.70 -3.61
CA TYR A 135 2.10 -12.59 -2.60
C TYR A 135 0.75 -12.92 -3.22
N PRO A 136 0.55 -14.14 -3.75
CA PRO A 136 -0.72 -14.47 -4.40
C PRO A 136 -1.87 -14.39 -3.40
N PRO A 137 -3.03 -13.88 -3.80
CA PRO A 137 -4.21 -13.87 -2.95
C PRO A 137 -4.61 -15.33 -2.66
N GLY A 138 -4.73 -15.65 -1.38
CA GLY A 138 -5.20 -16.97 -0.95
C GLY A 138 -6.72 -17.08 -1.04
N LEU A 139 -7.21 -18.33 -1.03
CA LEU A 139 -8.62 -18.63 -0.89
C LEU A 139 -9.15 -18.10 0.46
N LEU A 140 -10.48 -17.94 0.57
CA LEU A 140 -11.09 -17.61 1.85
C LEU A 140 -10.75 -18.71 2.87
N PRO A 141 -10.42 -18.34 4.14
CA PRO A 141 -10.16 -19.33 5.17
C PRO A 141 -11.45 -20.11 5.47
N GLN A 142 -11.30 -21.40 5.74
CA GLN A 142 -12.41 -22.30 6.06
C GLN A 142 -12.26 -22.89 7.48
N ALA A 143 -11.13 -22.65 8.11
CA ALA A 143 -10.83 -23.11 9.45
C ALA A 143 -10.12 -22.03 10.27
N ALA A 144 -10.28 -22.11 11.59
CA ALA A 144 -9.56 -21.27 12.53
C ALA A 144 -8.04 -21.41 12.34
N HIS A 145 -7.32 -20.33 12.53
CA HIS A 145 -5.86 -20.20 12.35
C HIS A 145 -5.34 -20.51 10.94
N GLU A 146 -6.21 -20.65 9.96
CA GLU A 146 -5.77 -20.78 8.57
C GLU A 146 -5.22 -19.45 8.04
N ARG A 147 -5.87 -18.32 8.40
CA ARG A 147 -5.39 -16.99 8.01
C ARG A 147 -5.63 -15.96 9.09
N TRP A 148 -4.54 -15.32 9.51
CA TRP A 148 -4.61 -14.15 10.39
C TRP A 148 -4.51 -12.85 9.59
N GLN A 149 -5.26 -11.85 9.99
CA GLN A 149 -5.08 -10.47 9.56
C GLN A 149 -4.24 -9.74 10.60
N LEU A 150 -3.17 -9.11 10.15
CA LEU A 150 -2.27 -8.33 10.99
C LEU A 150 -2.23 -6.90 10.46
N ASP A 151 -2.47 -5.94 11.36
CA ASP A 151 -2.46 -4.52 11.03
C ASP A 151 -2.06 -3.68 12.23
N SER A 152 -1.51 -2.49 11.97
CA SER A 152 -1.16 -1.53 13.00
C SER A 152 -2.01 -0.28 12.90
N LYS A 153 -2.68 0.09 13.99
CA LYS A 153 -3.26 1.43 14.11
C LYS A 153 -2.13 2.41 14.41
N GLU A 154 -1.74 3.13 13.37
CA GLU A 154 -0.64 4.08 13.45
C GLU A 154 -1.04 5.34 14.23
N ARG A 155 -0.10 5.86 15.01
CA ARG A 155 -0.06 7.16 15.68
C ARG A 155 -1.41 7.77 16.08
N PHE A 156 -1.84 7.46 17.26
CA PHE A 156 -2.95 8.14 17.91
C PHE A 156 -2.58 8.50 19.35
N THR A 157 -3.29 9.44 19.96
CA THR A 157 -2.98 9.90 21.30
C THR A 157 -3.93 9.24 22.30
N ILE A 158 -3.36 8.69 23.37
CA ILE A 158 -4.10 8.29 24.58
C ILE A 158 -3.90 9.40 25.63
N PRO A 159 -4.98 10.00 26.16
CA PRO A 159 -4.88 11.00 27.21
C PRO A 159 -4.05 10.50 28.41
N GLY A 160 -3.12 11.31 28.91
CA GLY A 160 -2.20 10.96 30.00
C GLY A 160 -0.98 10.14 29.61
N ILE A 161 -1.04 9.39 28.50
CA ILE A 161 0.06 8.51 28.04
C ILE A 161 0.87 9.16 26.91
N GLY A 162 0.20 9.87 25.98
CA GLY A 162 0.85 10.47 24.82
C GLY A 162 0.61 9.68 23.52
N LEU A 163 1.59 9.77 22.61
CA LEU A 163 1.50 9.19 21.28
C LEU A 163 1.83 7.69 21.30
N VAL A 164 0.93 6.88 20.74
CA VAL A 164 1.06 5.42 20.71
C VAL A 164 0.75 4.85 19.32
N SER A 165 1.12 3.60 19.11
CA SER A 165 0.71 2.75 18.01
C SER A 165 0.31 1.39 18.57
N THR A 166 -0.70 0.75 17.98
CA THR A 166 -1.18 -0.58 18.43
C THR A 166 -1.10 -1.58 17.29
N LEU A 167 -0.42 -2.70 17.52
CA LEU A 167 -0.40 -3.84 16.60
C LEU A 167 -1.51 -4.81 16.99
N ASN A 168 -2.34 -5.17 16.03
CA ASN A 168 -3.45 -6.09 16.23
C ASN A 168 -3.33 -7.28 15.29
N ILE A 169 -3.61 -8.47 15.83
CA ILE A 169 -3.64 -9.72 15.05
C ILE A 169 -4.97 -10.40 15.31
N ARG A 170 -5.67 -10.75 14.23
CA ARG A 170 -6.99 -11.34 14.33
C ARG A 170 -7.13 -12.54 13.39
N ASP A 171 -7.67 -13.64 13.92
CA ASP A 171 -8.07 -14.77 13.10
C ASP A 171 -9.28 -14.43 12.24
N GLU A 172 -9.17 -14.68 10.94
CA GLU A 172 -10.21 -14.22 10.00
C GLU A 172 -11.46 -15.09 10.05
N GLU A 173 -11.34 -16.38 10.32
CA GLU A 173 -12.50 -17.29 10.37
C GLU A 173 -13.21 -17.23 11.71
N SER A 174 -12.51 -17.51 12.80
CA SER A 174 -13.12 -17.57 14.14
C SER A 174 -13.47 -16.22 14.74
N ARG A 175 -12.91 -15.12 14.18
CA ARG A 175 -13.02 -13.75 14.72
C ARG A 175 -12.32 -13.55 16.08
N LEU A 176 -11.57 -14.53 16.56
CA LEU A 176 -10.71 -14.35 17.73
C LEU A 176 -9.67 -13.25 17.44
N THR A 177 -9.49 -12.35 18.37
CA THR A 177 -8.35 -11.47 18.38
C THR A 177 -7.26 -12.16 19.16
N VAL A 178 -6.19 -12.53 18.49
CA VAL A 178 -5.11 -13.34 19.05
C VAL A 178 -4.01 -12.49 19.67
N ALA A 179 -3.90 -11.20 19.27
CA ALA A 179 -3.01 -10.23 19.91
C ALA A 179 -3.51 -8.81 19.74
N SER A 180 -3.23 -7.96 20.74
CA SER A 180 -3.42 -6.51 20.70
C SER A 180 -2.34 -5.88 21.58
N GLN A 181 -1.27 -5.38 20.98
CA GLN A 181 -0.10 -4.83 21.70
C GLN A 181 0.08 -3.35 21.40
N THR A 182 0.15 -2.54 22.47
CA THR A 182 0.32 -1.09 22.37
C THR A 182 1.78 -0.71 22.64
N PHE A 183 2.31 0.21 21.82
CA PHE A 183 3.68 0.70 21.90
C PHE A 183 3.69 2.22 22.03
N ALA A 184 4.48 2.74 22.96
CA ALA A 184 4.77 4.16 23.01
C ALA A 184 5.59 4.60 21.79
N ILE A 185 5.32 5.80 21.29
CA ILE A 185 6.12 6.49 20.29
C ILE A 185 6.81 7.64 20.98
N ALA A 186 8.10 7.47 21.27
CA ALA A 186 8.87 8.42 22.08
C ALA A 186 9.11 9.76 21.35
N ARG A 187 9.23 9.75 20.02
CA ARG A 187 9.52 10.93 19.21
C ARG A 187 8.56 11.05 18.02
N ARG A 188 8.25 12.29 17.62
CA ARG A 188 7.41 12.55 16.43
C ARG A 188 8.07 12.15 15.10
N ASP A 189 9.38 12.05 15.07
CA ASP A 189 10.19 11.66 13.91
C ASP A 189 10.45 10.14 13.81
N GLU A 190 10.05 9.36 14.84
CA GLU A 190 10.07 7.90 14.73
C GLU A 190 9.23 7.40 13.57
N PRO A 191 9.58 6.24 12.94
CA PRO A 191 8.79 5.64 11.90
C PRO A 191 7.31 5.51 12.30
N ARG A 192 6.41 5.80 11.39
CA ARG A 192 4.96 5.70 11.65
C ARG A 192 4.51 4.28 11.95
N SER A 193 5.15 3.31 11.31
CA SER A 193 4.85 1.89 11.46
C SER A 193 5.62 1.26 12.62
N VAL A 194 5.03 0.24 13.23
CA VAL A 194 5.70 -0.63 14.21
C VAL A 194 6.91 -1.28 13.56
N SER A 195 8.06 -1.34 14.26
CA SER A 195 9.28 -1.91 13.70
C SER A 195 9.16 -3.43 13.46
N CYS A 196 10.00 -3.97 12.56
CA CYS A 196 10.04 -5.40 12.28
C CYS A 196 10.32 -6.22 13.55
N GLU A 197 11.22 -5.77 14.42
CA GLU A 197 11.58 -6.41 15.67
C GLU A 197 10.39 -6.49 16.64
N ARG A 198 9.65 -5.39 16.78
CA ARG A 198 8.43 -5.35 17.61
C ARG A 198 7.36 -6.31 17.07
N ILE A 199 7.18 -6.35 15.75
CA ILE A 199 6.24 -7.29 15.13
C ILE A 199 6.68 -8.74 15.38
N GLN A 200 7.97 -9.05 15.21
CA GLN A 200 8.51 -10.38 15.50
C GLN A 200 8.30 -10.77 16.96
N ALA A 201 8.52 -9.87 17.91
CA ALA A 201 8.33 -10.12 19.34
C ALA A 201 6.85 -10.44 19.66
N VAL A 202 5.90 -9.62 19.16
CA VAL A 202 4.47 -9.88 19.35
C VAL A 202 4.06 -11.19 18.69
N CYS A 203 4.51 -11.44 17.46
CA CYS A 203 4.21 -12.70 16.76
C CYS A 203 4.73 -13.92 17.54
N ARG A 204 5.95 -13.89 18.08
CA ARG A 204 6.50 -15.00 18.88
C ARG A 204 5.64 -15.33 20.09
N GLN A 205 5.20 -14.32 20.84
CA GLN A 205 4.30 -14.50 21.97
C GLN A 205 2.94 -15.06 21.52
N THR A 206 2.40 -14.50 20.43
CA THR A 206 1.13 -14.94 19.87
C THR A 206 1.22 -16.38 19.36
N PHE A 207 2.29 -16.74 18.66
CA PHE A 207 2.54 -18.09 18.16
C PHE A 207 2.74 -19.10 19.31
N ALA A 208 3.38 -18.69 20.40
CA ALA A 208 3.56 -19.56 21.58
C ALA A 208 2.21 -19.95 22.22
N HIS A 209 1.23 -19.08 22.16
CA HIS A 209 -0.10 -19.33 22.73
C HIS A 209 -1.05 -20.02 21.75
N TRP A 210 -1.10 -19.53 20.49
CA TRP A 210 -2.11 -19.94 19.50
C TRP A 210 -1.56 -20.85 18.39
N GLY A 211 -0.24 -21.14 18.37
CA GLY A 211 0.42 -21.83 17.28
C GLY A 211 0.65 -20.93 16.05
N LEU A 212 1.28 -21.51 15.03
CA LEU A 212 1.54 -20.82 13.76
C LEU A 212 0.29 -20.88 12.87
N PRO A 213 -0.14 -19.75 12.28
CA PRO A 213 -1.15 -19.76 11.23
C PRO A 213 -0.57 -20.32 9.92
N ASP A 214 -1.41 -20.73 8.98
CA ASP A 214 -0.92 -21.09 7.66
C ASP A 214 -0.57 -19.84 6.84
N ARG A 215 -1.31 -18.75 7.06
CA ARG A 215 -1.16 -17.50 6.30
C ARG A 215 -1.31 -16.27 7.19
N ILE A 216 -0.53 -15.23 6.89
CA ILE A 216 -0.70 -13.89 7.49
C ILE A 216 -0.98 -12.91 6.36
N ARG A 217 -2.10 -12.19 6.47
CA ARG A 217 -2.48 -11.12 5.55
C ARG A 217 -2.19 -9.76 6.19
N THR A 218 -1.54 -8.88 5.42
CA THR A 218 -1.25 -7.51 5.83
C THR A 218 -1.66 -6.51 4.75
N ASP A 219 -1.66 -5.25 5.14
CA ASP A 219 -1.67 -4.14 4.19
C ASP A 219 -0.30 -3.99 3.49
N ARG A 220 -0.15 -2.93 2.70
CA ARG A 220 1.10 -2.57 2.03
C ARG A 220 1.91 -1.53 2.81
N GLY A 221 1.85 -1.58 4.13
CA GLY A 221 2.68 -0.75 5.01
C GLY A 221 4.18 -0.97 4.75
N PRO A 222 5.04 0.03 5.01
CA PRO A 222 6.46 -0.01 4.63
C PRO A 222 7.26 -1.13 5.30
N VAL A 223 6.80 -1.67 6.41
CA VAL A 223 7.43 -2.82 7.09
C VAL A 223 7.12 -4.15 6.37
N PHE A 224 5.98 -4.22 5.68
CA PHE A 224 5.51 -5.41 4.97
C PHE A 224 5.87 -5.39 3.49
N PHE A 225 5.93 -4.20 2.89
CA PHE A 225 6.05 -4.05 1.45
C PHE A 225 6.93 -2.86 1.05
N ASP A 226 7.71 -3.01 -0.01
CA ASP A 226 8.51 -1.93 -0.59
C ASP A 226 7.73 -1.21 -1.70
N ASN A 227 7.10 -0.10 -1.35
CA ASN A 227 6.32 0.70 -2.31
C ASN A 227 7.17 1.55 -3.27
N LYS A 228 8.49 1.49 -3.19
CA LYS A 228 9.40 2.32 -4.01
C LYS A 228 9.68 1.71 -5.39
N ASN A 229 9.51 0.40 -5.52
CA ASN A 229 9.80 -0.35 -6.73
C ASN A 229 8.53 -0.99 -7.29
N ASP A 230 8.48 -1.17 -8.60
CA ASP A 230 7.37 -1.86 -9.27
C ASP A 230 7.40 -3.37 -9.01
N ASP A 231 8.61 -3.92 -8.83
CA ASP A 231 8.87 -5.30 -8.42
C ASP A 231 9.67 -5.30 -7.09
N PRO A 232 8.98 -5.20 -5.95
CA PRO A 232 9.59 -5.03 -4.65
C PRO A 232 10.31 -6.30 -4.18
N PHE A 233 11.51 -6.11 -3.60
CA PHE A 233 12.17 -7.18 -2.89
C PHE A 233 11.44 -7.46 -1.56
N PRO A 234 11.27 -8.74 -1.16
CA PRO A 234 10.58 -9.09 0.08
C PRO A 234 11.22 -8.43 1.31
N ARG A 235 10.39 -8.00 2.23
CA ARG A 235 10.83 -7.45 3.51
C ARG A 235 11.28 -8.57 4.46
N ARG A 236 12.14 -8.22 5.42
CA ARG A 236 12.65 -9.18 6.43
C ARG A 236 11.53 -9.94 7.14
N ILE A 237 10.44 -9.27 7.49
CA ILE A 237 9.30 -9.90 8.15
C ILE A 237 8.65 -10.98 7.27
N THR A 238 8.55 -10.76 5.96
CA THR A 238 8.05 -11.76 5.01
C THR A 238 8.97 -12.98 4.97
N LEU A 239 10.29 -12.75 4.89
CA LEU A 239 11.27 -13.84 4.85
C LEU A 239 11.25 -14.68 6.14
N TRP A 240 11.03 -14.01 7.28
CA TRP A 240 10.89 -14.70 8.56
C TRP A 240 9.64 -15.59 8.60
N TRP A 241 8.48 -15.08 8.18
CA TRP A 241 7.26 -15.89 8.09
C TRP A 241 7.42 -17.07 7.13
N VAL A 242 8.01 -16.84 5.95
CA VAL A 242 8.26 -17.89 4.96
C VAL A 242 9.17 -18.98 5.54
N GLY A 243 10.25 -18.62 6.23
CA GLY A 243 11.13 -19.57 6.91
C GLY A 243 10.42 -20.43 7.96
N LEU A 244 9.41 -19.88 8.64
CA LEU A 244 8.51 -20.60 9.57
C LEU A 244 7.40 -21.37 8.85
N GLY A 245 7.37 -21.37 7.52
CA GLY A 245 6.34 -22.02 6.72
C GLY A 245 4.98 -21.31 6.78
N ILE A 246 4.98 -19.99 6.98
CA ILE A 246 3.77 -19.14 6.95
C ILE A 246 3.76 -18.38 5.63
N GLN A 247 2.69 -18.47 4.87
CA GLN A 247 2.52 -17.69 3.64
C GLN A 247 2.14 -16.25 3.97
N HIS A 248 2.86 -15.29 3.40
CA HIS A 248 2.50 -13.89 3.48
C HIS A 248 1.57 -13.52 2.32
N GLU A 249 0.40 -12.97 2.64
CA GLU A 249 -0.55 -12.40 1.69
C GLU A 249 -0.62 -10.89 1.83
N LEU A 250 -0.65 -10.17 0.72
CA LEU A 250 -0.90 -8.73 0.70
C LEU A 250 -2.30 -8.43 0.18
N ILE A 251 -3.00 -7.48 0.82
CA ILE A 251 -4.23 -6.96 0.24
C ILE A 251 -3.96 -6.39 -1.15
N GLU A 252 -4.93 -6.52 -2.04
CA GLU A 252 -4.85 -5.94 -3.37
C GLU A 252 -4.81 -4.41 -3.30
N ARG A 253 -4.11 -3.79 -4.25
CA ARG A 253 -4.01 -2.33 -4.31
C ARG A 253 -5.41 -1.71 -4.49
N GLY A 254 -5.77 -0.81 -3.57
CA GLY A 254 -7.09 -0.14 -3.61
C GLY A 254 -8.26 -0.96 -3.06
N LYS A 255 -8.00 -2.10 -2.40
CA LYS A 255 -9.04 -2.93 -1.77
C LYS A 255 -8.85 -3.03 -0.23
N PRO A 256 -8.96 -1.94 0.52
CA PRO A 256 -8.78 -1.95 1.98
C PRO A 256 -9.76 -2.88 2.69
N HIS A 257 -10.96 -3.07 2.13
CA HIS A 257 -11.97 -3.98 2.69
C HIS A 257 -11.48 -5.43 2.88
N GLN A 258 -10.40 -5.84 2.20
CA GLN A 258 -9.79 -7.16 2.38
C GLN A 258 -9.11 -7.30 3.75
N ASN A 259 -8.81 -6.18 4.45
CA ASN A 259 -8.31 -6.15 5.83
C ASN A 259 -9.38 -5.69 6.85
N GLY A 260 -10.64 -5.64 6.41
CA GLY A 260 -11.75 -5.04 7.17
C GLY A 260 -12.07 -5.72 8.51
N THR A 261 -11.61 -6.96 8.73
CA THR A 261 -11.81 -7.65 10.00
C THR A 261 -10.96 -7.02 11.11
N VAL A 262 -9.69 -6.77 10.85
CA VAL A 262 -8.79 -6.13 11.81
C VAL A 262 -9.01 -4.62 11.89
N GLU A 263 -9.34 -3.94 10.80
CA GLU A 263 -9.69 -2.51 10.82
C GLU A 263 -10.91 -2.22 11.72
N ARG A 264 -11.94 -3.06 11.63
CA ARG A 264 -13.12 -2.94 12.51
C ARG A 264 -12.76 -3.22 13.96
N TRP A 265 -11.82 -4.10 14.21
CA TRP A 265 -11.30 -4.36 15.55
C TRP A 265 -10.64 -3.11 16.14
N HIS A 266 -9.89 -2.32 15.41
CA HIS A 266 -9.29 -1.09 15.89
C HIS A 266 -10.32 -0.14 16.52
N GLN A 267 -11.50 0.00 15.90
CA GLN A 267 -12.58 0.80 16.46
C GLN A 267 -13.18 0.17 17.72
N THR A 268 -13.39 -1.14 17.70
CA THR A 268 -13.92 -1.89 18.86
C THR A 268 -12.95 -1.78 20.02
N TRP A 269 -11.68 -2.06 19.81
CA TRP A 269 -10.63 -1.96 20.80
C TRP A 269 -10.56 -0.55 21.40
N TYR A 270 -10.53 0.49 20.57
CA TYR A 270 -10.45 1.87 21.04
C TYR A 270 -11.65 2.24 21.92
N ASN A 271 -12.85 1.85 21.53
CA ASN A 271 -14.07 2.13 22.27
C ASN A 271 -14.13 1.40 23.62
N HIS A 272 -13.62 0.19 23.71
CA HIS A 272 -13.68 -0.62 24.93
C HIS A 272 -12.47 -0.43 25.84
N THR A 273 -11.31 -0.07 25.29
CA THR A 273 -10.08 0.06 26.07
C THR A 273 -9.79 1.52 26.45
N VAL A 274 -10.00 2.47 25.52
CA VAL A 274 -9.49 3.85 25.67
C VAL A 274 -10.59 4.85 25.99
N THR A 275 -11.75 4.74 25.34
CA THR A 275 -12.79 5.78 25.44
C THR A 275 -13.32 5.92 26.87
N GLY A 276 -13.23 7.14 27.41
CA GLY A 276 -13.74 7.46 28.74
C GLY A 276 -12.87 6.96 29.90
N GLN A 277 -11.69 6.43 29.62
CA GLN A 277 -10.75 5.94 30.63
C GLN A 277 -9.56 6.87 30.79
N GLY A 278 -9.00 6.93 31.99
CA GLY A 278 -7.70 7.55 32.31
C GLY A 278 -6.71 6.48 32.68
N PHE A 279 -5.44 6.67 32.30
CA PHE A 279 -4.37 5.70 32.54
C PHE A 279 -3.19 6.38 33.20
N ALA A 280 -2.55 5.70 34.14
CA ALA A 280 -1.34 6.16 34.80
C ALA A 280 -0.10 5.93 33.91
N ASP A 281 -0.06 4.82 33.20
CA ASP A 281 1.08 4.45 32.33
C ASP A 281 0.64 3.50 31.20
N LEU A 282 1.59 3.15 30.33
CA LEU A 282 1.36 2.25 29.20
C LEU A 282 1.04 0.80 29.63
N GLY A 283 1.57 0.38 30.79
CA GLY A 283 1.29 -0.95 31.35
C GLY A 283 -0.18 -1.10 31.72
N GLU A 284 -0.80 -0.05 32.29
CA GLU A 284 -2.23 -0.03 32.58
C GLU A 284 -3.08 -0.05 31.31
N VAL A 285 -2.65 0.66 30.24
CA VAL A 285 -3.29 0.58 28.89
C VAL A 285 -3.24 -0.86 28.40
N GLN A 286 -2.08 -1.52 28.50
CA GLN A 286 -1.93 -2.89 28.01
C GLN A 286 -2.74 -3.88 28.85
N SER A 287 -2.72 -3.78 30.16
CA SER A 287 -3.53 -4.62 31.04
C SER A 287 -5.02 -4.49 30.76
N THR A 288 -5.51 -3.26 30.53
CA THR A 288 -6.91 -3.01 30.15
C THR A 288 -7.20 -3.57 28.74
N SER A 289 -6.25 -3.46 27.82
CA SER A 289 -6.36 -4.06 26.48
C SER A 289 -6.48 -5.57 26.55
N ASP A 290 -5.66 -6.24 27.36
CA ASP A 290 -5.66 -7.68 27.52
C ASP A 290 -7.00 -8.18 28.13
N HIS A 291 -7.48 -7.49 29.15
CA HIS A 291 -8.79 -7.77 29.75
C HIS A 291 -9.94 -7.57 28.74
N THR A 292 -9.88 -6.49 27.96
CA THR A 292 -10.85 -6.23 26.88
C THR A 292 -10.83 -7.33 25.83
N LEU A 293 -9.64 -7.75 25.42
CA LEU A 293 -9.44 -8.82 24.44
C LEU A 293 -10.03 -10.14 24.94
N GLU A 294 -9.74 -10.50 26.19
CA GLU A 294 -10.28 -11.70 26.83
C GLU A 294 -11.81 -11.65 26.87
N ALA A 295 -12.38 -10.55 27.38
CA ALA A 295 -13.83 -10.38 27.47
C ALA A 295 -14.53 -10.47 26.10
N LEU A 296 -13.97 -9.83 25.06
CA LEU A 296 -14.51 -9.85 23.69
C LEU A 296 -14.36 -11.20 23.01
N ASN A 297 -13.35 -11.99 23.38
CA ASN A 297 -13.16 -13.33 22.85
C ASN A 297 -14.04 -14.37 23.53
N THR A 298 -14.29 -14.25 24.86
CA THR A 298 -14.84 -15.35 25.67
C THR A 298 -16.22 -15.09 26.30
N ALA A 299 -16.58 -13.81 26.53
CA ALA A 299 -17.76 -13.46 27.31
C ALA A 299 -18.79 -12.61 26.56
N LEU A 300 -18.34 -11.67 25.73
CA LEU A 300 -19.23 -10.71 25.07
C LEU A 300 -19.79 -11.24 23.74
N PRO A 301 -21.10 -11.08 23.49
CA PRO A 301 -21.72 -11.51 22.25
C PRO A 301 -21.13 -10.81 21.02
N SER A 302 -20.74 -11.59 20.00
CA SER A 302 -20.22 -11.08 18.74
C SER A 302 -21.26 -11.12 17.63
N ARG A 303 -21.49 -9.98 16.97
CA ARG A 303 -22.31 -9.90 15.75
C ARG A 303 -21.52 -10.18 14.48
N ALA A 304 -20.27 -10.60 14.59
CA ALA A 304 -19.46 -10.96 13.44
C ALA A 304 -20.04 -12.18 12.72
N LYS A 305 -19.88 -12.22 11.42
CA LYS A 305 -20.29 -13.38 10.61
C LYS A 305 -19.61 -14.64 11.14
N GLY A 306 -20.37 -15.69 11.35
CA GLY A 306 -19.89 -16.96 11.91
C GLY A 306 -20.14 -17.11 13.41
N CYS A 307 -20.23 -16.00 14.18
CA CYS A 307 -20.41 -16.09 15.65
C CYS A 307 -21.86 -16.27 16.10
N GLY A 308 -22.86 -15.93 15.26
CA GLY A 308 -24.28 -16.13 15.60
C GLY A 308 -24.78 -15.44 16.86
N GLY A 309 -24.10 -14.39 17.32
CA GLY A 309 -24.39 -13.69 18.59
C GLY A 309 -23.69 -14.30 19.80
N GLN A 310 -22.89 -15.35 19.63
CA GLN A 310 -22.07 -15.93 20.70
C GLN A 310 -20.68 -15.26 20.73
N PRO A 311 -19.97 -15.32 21.87
CA PRO A 311 -18.54 -14.97 21.89
C PRO A 311 -17.74 -15.83 20.90
N PRO A 312 -16.68 -15.30 20.27
CA PRO A 312 -15.88 -16.03 19.28
C PRO A 312 -15.39 -17.41 19.74
N SER A 313 -14.92 -17.53 20.99
CA SER A 313 -14.44 -18.82 21.53
C SER A 313 -15.54 -19.87 21.73
N GLN A 314 -16.79 -19.44 21.93
CA GLN A 314 -17.94 -20.33 22.03
C GLN A 314 -18.49 -20.71 20.67
N ALA A 315 -18.49 -19.78 19.73
CA ALA A 315 -18.91 -20.03 18.35
C ALA A 315 -17.91 -20.92 17.59
N HIS A 316 -16.63 -20.82 17.95
CA HIS A 316 -15.51 -21.50 17.31
C HIS A 316 -14.58 -22.16 18.35
N PRO A 317 -15.05 -23.18 19.10
CA PRO A 317 -14.24 -23.84 20.15
C PRO A 317 -12.97 -24.50 19.60
N GLU A 318 -12.96 -24.90 18.32
CA GLU A 318 -11.80 -25.43 17.62
C GLU A 318 -10.65 -24.42 17.53
N ALA A 319 -10.94 -23.13 17.58
CA ALA A 319 -9.94 -22.06 17.55
C ALA A 319 -9.14 -21.93 18.86
N LEU A 320 -9.55 -22.62 19.92
CA LEU A 320 -8.77 -22.69 21.15
C LEU A 320 -7.64 -23.73 21.08
N ILE A 321 -7.59 -24.51 20.01
CA ILE A 321 -6.58 -25.55 19.78
C ILE A 321 -5.56 -25.02 18.76
N PRO A 322 -4.26 -24.93 19.13
CA PRO A 322 -3.22 -24.52 18.20
C PRO A 322 -3.14 -25.44 16.97
N ARG A 323 -3.23 -24.87 15.77
CA ARG A 323 -3.19 -25.63 14.51
C ARG A 323 -1.82 -26.23 14.25
N ARG A 324 -0.77 -25.45 14.45
CA ARG A 324 0.64 -25.84 14.32
C ARG A 324 1.38 -25.36 15.57
N PRO A 325 1.65 -26.25 16.53
CA PRO A 325 2.32 -25.87 17.77
C PRO A 325 3.66 -25.15 17.52
N TYR A 326 3.91 -24.11 18.29
CA TYR A 326 5.14 -23.33 18.23
C TYR A 326 5.67 -23.08 19.65
N ARG A 327 6.98 -23.14 19.81
CA ARG A 327 7.67 -22.76 21.03
C ARG A 327 8.84 -21.86 20.64
N PRO A 328 8.98 -20.65 21.23
CA PRO A 328 10.04 -19.72 20.90
C PRO A 328 11.44 -20.34 21.01
N GLU A 329 11.66 -21.17 21.99
CA GLU A 329 12.91 -21.87 22.22
C GLU A 329 13.30 -22.86 21.12
N HIS A 330 12.34 -23.27 20.30
CA HIS A 330 12.56 -24.16 19.15
C HIS A 330 12.53 -23.40 17.82
N GLU A 331 12.44 -22.07 17.80
CA GLU A 331 12.30 -21.28 16.56
C GLU A 331 13.40 -21.59 15.54
N LEU A 332 14.68 -21.65 15.98
CA LEU A 332 15.79 -21.96 15.08
C LEU A 332 15.71 -23.36 14.47
N ALA A 333 15.12 -24.32 15.16
CA ALA A 333 14.88 -25.65 14.65
C ALA A 333 13.68 -25.73 13.67
N LEU A 334 12.69 -24.84 13.86
CA LEU A 334 11.52 -24.74 12.98
C LEU A 334 11.79 -23.88 11.75
N PHE A 335 12.70 -22.89 11.89
CA PHE A 335 13.03 -21.96 10.82
C PHE A 335 13.91 -22.64 9.77
N ASP A 336 13.36 -22.78 8.58
CA ASP A 336 14.05 -23.40 7.46
C ASP A 336 14.47 -22.33 6.45
N ILE A 337 15.78 -22.05 6.39
CA ILE A 337 16.34 -21.07 5.44
C ILE A 337 16.14 -21.51 3.98
N ARG A 338 16.01 -22.81 3.71
CA ARG A 338 15.79 -23.31 2.35
C ARG A 338 14.43 -22.84 1.82
N ARG A 339 13.39 -22.79 2.65
CA ARG A 339 12.10 -22.20 2.25
C ARG A 339 12.24 -20.76 1.81
N VAL A 340 13.11 -19.99 2.47
CA VAL A 340 13.39 -18.59 2.08
C VAL A 340 14.07 -18.54 0.72
N TYR A 341 15.05 -19.41 0.47
CA TYR A 341 15.76 -19.47 -0.81
C TYR A 341 14.83 -19.90 -1.95
N ASP A 342 14.00 -20.91 -1.74
CA ASP A 342 13.02 -21.38 -2.72
C ASP A 342 11.96 -20.31 -3.03
N PHE A 343 11.57 -19.53 -2.02
CA PHE A 343 10.68 -18.38 -2.19
C PHE A 343 11.35 -17.27 -3.01
N LEU A 344 12.61 -16.93 -2.71
CA LEU A 344 13.36 -15.92 -3.46
C LEU A 344 13.65 -16.37 -4.89
N ALA A 345 13.86 -17.67 -5.13
CA ALA A 345 14.08 -18.22 -6.47
C ALA A 345 12.90 -18.01 -7.43
N GLN A 346 11.68 -17.83 -6.89
CA GLN A 346 10.49 -17.47 -7.67
C GLN A 346 10.48 -15.99 -8.08
N GLY A 347 11.32 -15.17 -7.41
CA GLY A 347 11.36 -13.74 -7.61
C GLY A 347 12.20 -13.31 -8.82
N ARG A 348 11.85 -12.13 -9.34
CA ARG A 348 12.61 -11.47 -10.40
C ARG A 348 12.51 -9.97 -10.21
N TRP A 349 13.65 -9.32 -10.04
CA TRP A 349 13.70 -7.90 -9.68
C TRP A 349 14.44 -7.11 -10.74
N THR A 350 13.82 -6.06 -11.22
CA THR A 350 14.43 -5.15 -12.19
C THR A 350 14.89 -3.89 -11.47
N ARG A 351 16.16 -3.53 -11.68
CA ARG A 351 16.77 -2.37 -11.04
C ARG A 351 17.51 -1.51 -12.05
N GLN A 352 17.41 -0.20 -11.86
CA GLN A 352 18.26 0.74 -12.60
C GLN A 352 19.56 0.91 -11.83
N THR A 353 20.69 0.78 -12.55
CA THR A 353 22.01 1.01 -11.97
C THR A 353 22.26 2.50 -11.74
N SER A 354 22.95 2.82 -10.68
CA SER A 354 23.38 4.18 -10.36
C SER A 354 24.52 4.66 -11.26
N GLN A 355 24.89 5.92 -11.13
CA GLN A 355 26.08 6.47 -11.79
C GLN A 355 27.36 5.74 -11.37
N GLN A 356 27.42 5.20 -10.15
CA GLN A 356 28.54 4.42 -9.63
C GLN A 356 28.48 2.94 -10.05
N GLY A 357 27.53 2.52 -10.87
CA GLY A 357 27.37 1.11 -11.28
C GLY A 357 26.84 0.20 -10.16
N GLN A 358 26.00 0.74 -9.27
CA GLN A 358 25.40 0.00 -8.15
C GLN A 358 23.89 -0.16 -8.35
N ILE A 359 23.34 -1.25 -7.82
CA ILE A 359 21.91 -1.46 -7.63
C ILE A 359 21.60 -1.54 -6.13
N SER A 360 20.35 -1.30 -5.75
CA SER A 360 19.86 -1.57 -4.39
C SER A 360 18.88 -2.73 -4.42
N LEU A 361 19.10 -3.73 -3.56
CA LEU A 361 18.22 -4.87 -3.38
C LEU A 361 18.07 -5.18 -1.89
N GLY A 362 16.84 -5.31 -1.41
CA GLY A 362 16.57 -5.52 0.01
C GLY A 362 17.08 -4.41 0.95
N GLY A 363 17.38 -3.21 0.43
CA GLY A 363 17.97 -2.11 1.20
C GLY A 363 19.50 -2.10 1.17
N TYR A 364 20.15 -3.11 0.57
CA TYR A 364 21.60 -3.21 0.48
C TYR A 364 22.12 -2.77 -0.89
N PRO A 365 23.24 -2.02 -0.94
CA PRO A 365 23.90 -1.68 -2.20
C PRO A 365 24.77 -2.85 -2.69
N TYR A 366 24.71 -3.10 -4.01
CA TYR A 366 25.51 -4.08 -4.70
C TYR A 366 26.21 -3.45 -5.91
N TYR A 367 27.52 -3.58 -5.99
CA TYR A 367 28.31 -3.10 -7.11
C TYR A 367 28.36 -4.13 -8.24
N ILE A 368 27.90 -3.74 -9.43
CA ILE A 368 27.88 -4.60 -10.61
C ILE A 368 28.83 -4.14 -11.72
N GLY A 369 29.29 -2.89 -11.70
CA GLY A 369 30.27 -2.36 -12.62
C GLY A 369 29.83 -1.03 -13.26
N THR A 370 30.80 -0.14 -13.46
CA THR A 370 30.57 1.18 -14.05
C THR A 370 30.21 1.12 -15.54
N ALA A 371 30.53 0.02 -16.23
CA ALA A 371 30.12 -0.20 -17.62
C ALA A 371 28.60 -0.25 -17.81
N TYR A 372 27.85 -0.56 -16.74
CA TYR A 372 26.39 -0.70 -16.74
C TYR A 372 25.66 0.52 -16.16
N ARG A 373 26.30 1.69 -16.06
CA ARG A 373 25.69 2.93 -15.53
C ARG A 373 24.36 3.23 -16.20
N HIS A 374 23.36 3.60 -15.40
CA HIS A 374 22.02 4.00 -15.83
C HIS A 374 21.26 2.96 -16.67
N GLN A 375 21.79 1.73 -16.77
CA GLN A 375 21.13 0.65 -17.47
C GLN A 375 20.14 -0.06 -16.55
N MET A 376 19.13 -0.66 -17.16
CA MET A 376 18.20 -1.55 -16.45
C MET A 376 18.79 -2.94 -16.46
N VAL A 377 18.88 -3.56 -15.29
CA VAL A 377 19.33 -4.94 -15.12
C VAL A 377 18.27 -5.75 -14.38
N GLN A 378 18.26 -7.02 -14.61
CA GLN A 378 17.40 -7.98 -13.94
C GLN A 378 18.22 -8.78 -12.92
N VAL A 379 17.64 -9.00 -11.75
CA VAL A 379 18.23 -9.82 -10.68
C VAL A 379 17.30 -11.01 -10.41
N ILE A 380 17.85 -12.19 -10.36
CA ILE A 380 17.19 -13.41 -9.89
C ILE A 380 18.02 -14.00 -8.76
N PHE A 381 17.45 -14.90 -7.98
CA PHE A 381 18.15 -15.62 -6.93
C PHE A 381 18.37 -17.08 -7.36
N ASP A 382 19.61 -17.54 -7.26
CA ASP A 382 20.01 -18.92 -7.47
C ASP A 382 20.05 -19.62 -6.11
N PRO A 383 19.10 -20.53 -5.81
CA PRO A 383 18.99 -21.14 -4.50
C PRO A 383 20.06 -22.20 -4.24
N ASP A 384 20.67 -22.78 -5.29
CA ASP A 384 21.68 -23.83 -5.16
C ASP A 384 23.05 -23.24 -4.83
N GLU A 385 23.42 -22.17 -5.53
CA GLU A 385 24.65 -21.40 -5.27
C GLU A 385 24.47 -20.35 -4.17
N THR A 386 23.22 -20.11 -3.73
CA THR A 386 22.87 -19.09 -2.73
C THR A 386 23.35 -17.69 -3.13
N GLN A 387 23.19 -17.33 -4.41
CA GLN A 387 23.68 -16.07 -4.96
C GLN A 387 22.61 -15.33 -5.75
N PHE A 388 22.70 -13.99 -5.77
CA PHE A 388 22.00 -13.20 -6.75
C PHE A 388 22.73 -13.23 -8.09
N VAL A 389 22.01 -13.55 -9.14
CA VAL A 389 22.51 -13.50 -10.52
C VAL A 389 21.97 -12.25 -11.19
N VAL A 390 22.85 -11.32 -11.51
CA VAL A 390 22.52 -10.09 -12.21
C VAL A 390 22.68 -10.34 -13.71
N ARG A 391 21.66 -9.94 -14.48
CA ARG A 391 21.59 -10.14 -15.93
C ARG A 391 21.19 -8.85 -16.63
N THR A 392 21.57 -8.71 -17.88
CA THR A 392 20.99 -7.73 -18.79
C THR A 392 19.54 -8.10 -19.12
N LEU A 393 18.79 -7.20 -19.78
CA LEU A 393 17.40 -7.48 -20.16
C LEU A 393 17.26 -8.57 -21.24
N ASP A 394 18.33 -8.81 -22.01
CA ASP A 394 18.46 -9.93 -22.97
C ASP A 394 18.92 -11.24 -22.31
N ARG A 395 18.97 -11.28 -20.97
CA ARG A 395 19.29 -12.44 -20.13
C ARG A 395 20.78 -12.83 -20.10
N THR A 396 21.69 -12.00 -20.62
CA THR A 396 23.13 -12.25 -20.50
C THR A 396 23.57 -12.00 -19.06
N GLU A 397 24.22 -12.99 -18.44
CA GLU A 397 24.74 -12.89 -17.08
C GLU A 397 25.87 -11.85 -17.01
N ILE A 398 25.75 -10.92 -16.05
CA ILE A 398 26.74 -9.87 -15.80
C ILE A 398 27.62 -10.26 -14.61
N LYS A 399 26.98 -10.67 -13.50
CA LYS A 399 27.68 -10.88 -12.25
C LYS A 399 26.86 -11.74 -11.28
N ARG A 400 27.54 -12.54 -10.46
CA ARG A 400 27.01 -13.21 -9.29
C ARG A 400 27.40 -12.43 -8.03
N LEU A 401 26.52 -12.35 -7.07
CA LEU A 401 26.65 -11.52 -5.87
C LEU A 401 26.20 -12.31 -4.64
N ASP A 402 27.02 -12.33 -3.63
CA ASP A 402 26.65 -12.92 -2.35
C ASP A 402 25.55 -12.09 -1.69
N PRO A 403 24.47 -12.71 -1.18
CA PRO A 403 23.36 -12.02 -0.59
C PRO A 403 23.76 -11.36 0.74
N LYS A 404 23.26 -10.14 0.96
CA LYS A 404 23.38 -9.43 2.23
C LYS A 404 22.03 -9.43 2.94
N GLY A 405 22.04 -9.62 4.26
CA GLY A 405 20.82 -9.59 5.07
C GLY A 405 19.92 -10.81 4.91
N LEU A 406 20.47 -11.95 4.40
CA LEU A 406 19.74 -13.20 4.21
C LEU A 406 20.25 -14.36 5.07
N SER A 407 21.11 -14.09 6.05
CA SER A 407 21.47 -15.13 7.03
C SER A 407 20.29 -15.40 7.98
N VAL A 408 20.32 -16.57 8.63
CA VAL A 408 19.35 -16.92 9.68
C VAL A 408 19.31 -15.81 10.74
N ARG A 409 20.49 -15.32 11.16
CA ARG A 409 20.63 -14.21 12.11
C ARG A 409 19.94 -12.92 11.61
N ASP A 410 20.18 -12.54 10.36
CA ASP A 410 19.61 -11.30 9.80
C ASP A 410 18.09 -11.37 9.71
N ILE A 411 17.54 -12.53 9.39
CA ILE A 411 16.10 -12.72 9.20
C ILE A 411 15.39 -12.90 10.53
N THR A 412 15.89 -13.77 11.41
CA THR A 412 15.23 -14.08 12.68
C THR A 412 15.53 -13.05 13.77
N GLY A 413 16.67 -12.34 13.68
CA GLY A 413 17.22 -11.52 14.75
C GLY A 413 17.83 -12.35 15.88
N ILE A 414 17.94 -13.66 15.73
CA ILE A 414 18.56 -14.59 16.68
C ILE A 414 19.94 -14.97 16.14
N ASP A 415 20.97 -14.88 17.00
CA ASP A 415 22.30 -15.30 16.67
C ASP A 415 22.45 -16.81 16.93
N PRO A 416 22.47 -17.69 15.90
CA PRO A 416 22.54 -19.12 16.11
C PRO A 416 23.81 -19.55 16.87
N GLU A 417 24.94 -18.89 16.61
CA GLU A 417 26.23 -19.24 17.20
C GLU A 417 26.23 -19.05 18.72
N ARG A 418 25.47 -18.08 19.22
CA ARG A 418 25.34 -17.80 20.65
C ARG A 418 24.64 -18.91 21.43
N TYR A 419 23.84 -19.72 20.74
CA TYR A 419 23.00 -20.78 21.32
C TYR A 419 23.39 -22.18 20.84
N MET A 420 24.48 -22.31 20.09
CA MET A 420 24.96 -23.59 19.57
C MET A 420 26.03 -24.14 20.49
N LEU A 421 25.88 -25.41 20.93
CA LEU A 421 26.90 -26.12 21.64
C LEU A 421 28.01 -26.59 20.68
N PRO A 422 29.23 -26.88 21.17
CA PRO A 422 30.28 -27.46 20.36
C PRO A 422 29.89 -28.76 19.65
N SER A 423 28.89 -29.46 20.16
CA SER A 423 28.29 -30.66 19.53
C SER A 423 27.42 -30.38 18.29
N GLY A 424 27.20 -29.09 17.92
CA GLY A 424 26.26 -28.68 16.88
C GLY A 424 24.79 -28.64 17.31
N GLN A 425 24.49 -28.92 18.57
CA GLN A 425 23.15 -28.84 19.12
C GLN A 425 22.87 -27.45 19.71
N TYR A 426 21.61 -26.99 19.63
CA TYR A 426 21.22 -25.71 20.27
C TYR A 426 21.01 -25.88 21.77
N VAL A 427 21.42 -24.87 22.54
CA VAL A 427 21.10 -24.75 23.97
C VAL A 427 19.62 -24.36 24.09
N LEU A 428 18.87 -25.15 24.79
CA LEU A 428 17.45 -24.91 25.06
C LEU A 428 17.22 -24.79 26.58
N PRO A 429 16.28 -23.94 27.03
CA PRO A 429 15.45 -23.04 26.24
C PRO A 429 16.25 -21.79 25.76
N LEU A 430 15.92 -21.29 24.58
CA LEU A 430 16.35 -19.94 24.20
C LEU A 430 15.73 -18.92 25.16
N PRO A 431 16.44 -17.85 25.51
CA PRO A 431 15.88 -16.84 26.41
C PRO A 431 14.58 -16.29 25.82
N ALA A 432 13.57 -16.15 26.69
CA ALA A 432 12.34 -15.50 26.30
C ALA A 432 12.67 -14.09 25.81
N PHE A 433 12.22 -13.76 24.58
CA PHE A 433 12.39 -12.43 24.04
C PHE A 433 11.49 -11.48 24.83
N ALA A 434 12.09 -10.63 25.65
CA ALA A 434 11.37 -9.55 26.29
C ALA A 434 10.75 -8.66 25.18
N VAL A 435 9.49 -8.30 25.35
CA VAL A 435 8.88 -7.25 24.52
C VAL A 435 9.55 -5.95 24.93
N LEU A 436 10.41 -5.42 24.05
CA LEU A 436 11.07 -4.14 24.26
C LEU A 436 10.10 -2.99 23.98
#